data_da3a8947126b9325eb3eac751778878c
#
_entry.id   da3a8947126b9325eb3eac751778878c
#
_cell.length_a   1.000
_cell.length_b   1.000
_cell.length_c   1.000
_cell.angle_alpha   90.00
_cell.angle_beta   90.00
_cell.angle_gamma   90.00
#
_symmetry.space_group_name_H-M   'P 1'
#
loop_
_entity.id
_entity.type
_entity.pdbx_description
1 polymer ?
#
loop_
_entity_poly.entity_id
_entity_poly.type
_entity_poly.pdbx_seq_one_letter_code
_entity_poly.pdbx_strand_id
1 'polypeptide(L)'
;MYLDDYTLEKKLGKGAFGEVYLTTKKGTSQLFATKKLDKEFFENQTTRKYLLNEIYILKELDHPNIVKFADLKKTKNHCYIIMEYCNGGDLSKAIERHIEKTGKPFPQELVQYFMRQIISAFKYIHGNKILHRDIKLENMLLNYSSNEDKKNENLMKATVKIIDFGFAAKTDKNGLKYTTLGSPVNMDPLILSELQKRGKKTRKLGYDQKADIWSLGTVCYEMAIGKNVFDAEKLDELIEKVEKGEYTVPTA
;
A
#
# COMPACT_ATOMS: atom_id res chain seq x y z
N MET A 1 20.01 14.73 -10.48
CA MET A 1 20.16 13.71 -11.56
C MET A 1 19.06 13.97 -12.59
N TYR A 2 19.40 14.01 -13.86
CA TYR A 2 18.47 14.37 -14.94
C TYR A 2 18.01 13.13 -15.68
N LEU A 3 16.74 13.08 -15.98
CA LEU A 3 16.04 12.02 -16.68
C LEU A 3 15.19 12.65 -17.77
N ASP A 4 15.73 12.78 -18.99
CA ASP A 4 15.06 13.45 -20.11
C ASP A 4 14.22 14.68 -19.66
N ASP A 5 12.88 14.49 -19.53
CA ASP A 5 11.94 15.54 -19.14
C ASP A 5 11.78 15.73 -17.62
N TYR A 6 12.52 15.00 -16.79
CA TYR A 6 12.34 15.01 -15.34
C TYR A 6 13.65 15.29 -14.59
N THR A 7 13.54 16.00 -13.46
CA THR A 7 14.65 16.25 -12.53
C THR A 7 14.34 15.56 -11.20
N LEU A 8 15.20 14.64 -10.77
CA LEU A 8 15.12 14.03 -9.44
C LEU A 8 15.66 15.05 -8.43
N GLU A 9 14.81 15.45 -7.48
CA GLU A 9 15.12 16.45 -6.45
C GLU A 9 15.66 15.79 -5.19
N LYS A 10 14.79 15.43 -4.26
CA LYS A 10 15.15 14.82 -2.98
C LYS A 10 14.59 13.42 -2.84
N LYS A 11 15.29 12.58 -2.09
CA LYS A 11 14.80 11.26 -1.70
C LYS A 11 13.63 11.41 -0.73
N LEU A 12 12.51 10.74 -1.04
CA LEU A 12 11.31 10.66 -0.20
C LEU A 12 11.33 9.43 0.71
N GLY A 13 11.92 8.32 0.22
CA GLY A 13 11.97 7.08 0.97
C GLY A 13 12.72 5.98 0.23
N LYS A 14 12.77 4.80 0.88
CA LYS A 14 13.29 3.56 0.30
C LYS A 14 12.25 2.47 0.51
N GLY A 15 11.75 1.89 -0.58
CA GLY A 15 10.85 0.75 -0.56
C GLY A 15 11.58 -0.58 -0.78
N ALA A 16 10.85 -1.68 -0.77
CA ALA A 16 11.39 -3.03 -0.97
C ALA A 16 12.11 -3.21 -2.33
N PHE A 17 11.69 -2.46 -3.35
CA PHE A 17 12.17 -2.62 -4.73
C PHE A 17 13.03 -1.45 -5.24
N GLY A 18 13.33 -0.46 -4.40
CA GLY A 18 14.12 0.69 -4.82
C GLY A 18 13.89 1.95 -4.01
N GLU A 19 14.43 3.05 -4.48
CA GLU A 19 14.35 4.35 -3.84
C GLU A 19 13.27 5.21 -4.50
N VAL A 20 12.56 6.02 -3.68
CA VAL A 20 11.54 6.95 -4.17
C VAL A 20 12.06 8.38 -4.03
N TYR A 21 11.92 9.16 -5.10
CA TYR A 21 12.36 10.55 -5.18
C TYR A 21 11.20 11.49 -5.48
N LEU A 22 11.24 12.68 -4.88
CA LEU A 22 10.48 13.82 -5.39
C LEU A 22 11.10 14.22 -6.73
N THR A 23 10.25 14.47 -7.71
CA THR A 23 10.68 14.72 -9.09
C THR A 23 9.87 15.86 -9.66
N THR A 24 10.53 16.76 -10.38
CA THR A 24 9.90 17.88 -11.07
C THR A 24 9.95 17.62 -12.57
N LYS A 25 8.85 17.87 -13.29
CA LYS A 25 8.85 17.85 -14.75
C LYS A 25 9.49 19.14 -15.28
N LYS A 26 10.50 19.02 -16.14
CA LYS A 26 11.21 20.16 -16.73
C LYS A 26 10.27 21.13 -17.42
N GLY A 27 10.51 22.41 -17.24
CA GLY A 27 9.67 23.47 -17.81
C GLY A 27 8.31 23.67 -17.13
N THR A 28 8.07 22.95 -16.01
CA THR A 28 6.83 23.08 -15.21
C THR A 28 7.15 23.09 -13.72
N SER A 29 6.18 23.47 -12.88
CA SER A 29 6.22 23.31 -11.42
C SER A 29 5.57 22.01 -10.93
N GLN A 30 5.20 21.10 -11.86
CA GLN A 30 4.48 19.90 -11.52
C GLN A 30 5.38 18.88 -10.82
N LEU A 31 4.95 18.43 -9.64
CA LEU A 31 5.65 17.47 -8.79
C LEU A 31 5.14 16.05 -9.03
N PHE A 32 6.08 15.11 -8.98
CA PHE A 32 5.85 13.67 -9.09
C PHE A 32 6.61 12.91 -8.02
N ALA A 33 6.19 11.68 -7.75
CA ALA A 33 6.95 10.68 -7.02
C ALA A 33 7.54 9.69 -8.03
N THR A 34 8.87 9.51 -8.00
CA THR A 34 9.55 8.60 -8.93
C THR A 34 10.22 7.46 -8.18
N LYS A 35 9.74 6.24 -8.41
CA LYS A 35 10.34 4.99 -7.92
C LYS A 35 11.47 4.60 -8.87
N LYS A 36 12.71 4.68 -8.38
CA LYS A 36 13.93 4.31 -9.08
C LYS A 36 14.29 2.87 -8.72
N LEU A 37 14.42 2.02 -9.71
CA LEU A 37 14.79 0.61 -9.56
C LEU A 37 16.14 0.36 -10.25
N ASP A 38 17.01 -0.35 -9.58
CA ASP A 38 18.33 -0.71 -10.10
C ASP A 38 18.24 -1.81 -11.17
N LYS A 39 19.27 -1.90 -12.01
CA LYS A 39 19.36 -2.83 -13.14
C LYS A 39 19.08 -4.27 -12.74
N GLU A 40 19.58 -4.70 -11.59
CA GLU A 40 19.42 -6.06 -11.06
C GLU A 40 17.94 -6.45 -10.92
N PHE A 41 17.05 -5.52 -10.56
CA PHE A 41 15.60 -5.77 -10.43
C PHE A 41 14.90 -6.06 -11.76
N PHE A 42 15.31 -5.46 -12.86
CA PHE A 42 14.65 -5.70 -14.15
C PHE A 42 15.42 -6.67 -15.05
N GLU A 43 16.62 -7.10 -14.69
CA GLU A 43 17.34 -8.20 -15.34
C GLU A 43 17.01 -9.56 -14.71
N ASN A 44 16.78 -9.63 -13.41
CA ASN A 44 16.31 -10.85 -12.77
C ASN A 44 14.88 -11.20 -13.22
N GLN A 45 14.70 -12.41 -13.73
CA GLN A 45 13.43 -12.85 -14.32
C GLN A 45 12.23 -12.77 -13.35
N THR A 46 12.44 -13.09 -12.08
CA THR A 46 11.38 -13.09 -11.06
C THR A 46 10.95 -11.68 -10.69
N THR A 47 11.90 -10.80 -10.34
CA THR A 47 11.60 -9.42 -9.95
C THR A 47 11.08 -8.59 -11.13
N ARG A 48 11.59 -8.85 -12.34
CA ARG A 48 11.07 -8.25 -13.58
C ARG A 48 9.59 -8.56 -13.80
N LYS A 49 9.16 -9.79 -13.51
CA LYS A 49 7.74 -10.16 -13.64
C LYS A 49 6.85 -9.34 -12.68
N TYR A 50 7.27 -9.16 -11.44
CA TYR A 50 6.55 -8.31 -10.48
C TYR A 50 6.52 -6.86 -10.93
N LEU A 51 7.64 -6.32 -11.38
CA LEU A 51 7.74 -4.95 -11.89
C LEU A 51 6.82 -4.70 -13.10
N LEU A 52 6.84 -5.59 -14.09
CA LEU A 52 5.98 -5.45 -15.27
C LEU A 52 4.50 -5.53 -14.91
N ASN A 53 4.16 -6.40 -13.97
CA ASN A 53 2.79 -6.53 -13.47
C ASN A 53 2.34 -5.27 -12.69
N GLU A 54 3.21 -4.70 -11.83
CA GLU A 54 2.94 -3.43 -11.13
C GLU A 54 2.65 -2.31 -12.14
N ILE A 55 3.52 -2.13 -13.13
CA ILE A 55 3.36 -1.12 -14.18
C ILE A 55 2.07 -1.33 -14.97
N TYR A 56 1.78 -2.58 -15.34
CA TYR A 56 0.58 -2.93 -16.09
C TYR A 56 -0.69 -2.57 -15.30
N ILE A 57 -0.75 -2.97 -14.02
CA ILE A 57 -1.88 -2.69 -13.14
C ILE A 57 -2.04 -1.18 -12.93
N LEU A 58 -0.96 -0.46 -12.61
CA LEU A 58 -1.00 0.99 -12.40
C LEU A 58 -1.48 1.76 -13.64
N LYS A 59 -1.18 1.27 -14.86
CA LYS A 59 -1.66 1.88 -16.11
C LYS A 59 -3.14 1.65 -16.37
N GLU A 60 -3.69 0.54 -15.90
CA GLU A 60 -5.11 0.22 -16.08
C GLU A 60 -6.03 0.91 -15.06
N LEU A 61 -5.51 1.22 -13.87
CA LEU A 61 -6.32 1.76 -12.79
C LEU A 61 -6.43 3.29 -12.88
N ASP A 62 -7.66 3.80 -12.96
CA ASP A 62 -7.97 5.23 -12.89
C ASP A 62 -9.10 5.47 -11.88
N HIS A 63 -8.73 5.88 -10.67
CA HIS A 63 -9.66 6.11 -9.56
C HIS A 63 -9.13 7.24 -8.65
N PRO A 64 -9.96 8.14 -8.11
CA PRO A 64 -9.50 9.27 -7.29
C PRO A 64 -8.72 8.86 -6.04
N ASN A 65 -8.95 7.66 -5.51
CA ASN A 65 -8.25 7.13 -4.32
C ASN A 65 -7.16 6.11 -4.66
N ILE A 66 -6.67 6.08 -5.89
CA ILE A 66 -5.50 5.29 -6.32
C ILE A 66 -4.47 6.26 -6.87
N VAL A 67 -3.19 6.01 -6.59
CA VAL A 67 -2.10 6.82 -7.14
C VAL A 67 -2.09 6.72 -8.67
N LYS A 68 -2.02 7.87 -9.34
CA LYS A 68 -2.05 7.91 -10.80
C LYS A 68 -0.67 7.62 -11.38
N PHE A 69 -0.60 6.67 -12.32
CA PHE A 69 0.59 6.47 -13.16
C PHE A 69 0.76 7.67 -14.10
N ALA A 70 1.99 8.20 -14.19
CA ALA A 70 2.30 9.33 -15.07
C ALA A 70 3.18 8.92 -16.24
N ASP A 71 4.31 8.26 -15.99
CA ASP A 71 5.27 7.89 -17.03
C ASP A 71 6.18 6.73 -16.61
N LEU A 72 6.88 6.16 -17.58
CA LEU A 72 7.91 5.14 -17.39
C LEU A 72 9.14 5.52 -18.18
N LYS A 73 10.27 5.67 -17.51
CA LYS A 73 11.55 5.93 -18.15
C LYS A 73 12.54 4.81 -17.87
N LYS A 74 13.41 4.53 -18.83
CA LYS A 74 14.45 3.52 -18.70
C LYS A 74 15.77 4.06 -19.19
N THR A 75 16.81 3.84 -18.40
CA THR A 75 18.21 4.08 -18.77
C THR A 75 18.96 2.75 -18.84
N LYS A 76 20.24 2.79 -19.17
CA LYS A 76 21.09 1.58 -19.19
C LYS A 76 21.11 0.86 -17.83
N ASN A 77 21.05 1.61 -16.72
CA ASN A 77 21.27 1.08 -15.37
C ASN A 77 20.04 1.14 -14.46
N HIS A 78 18.96 1.83 -14.84
CA HIS A 78 17.80 2.03 -13.98
C HIS A 78 16.49 2.05 -14.76
N CYS A 79 15.42 1.67 -14.07
CA CYS A 79 14.04 1.87 -14.49
C CYS A 79 13.36 2.84 -13.52
N TYR A 80 12.54 3.75 -14.04
CA TYR A 80 11.89 4.82 -13.26
C TYR A 80 10.39 4.81 -13.51
N ILE A 81 9.61 4.52 -12.46
CA ILE A 81 8.15 4.61 -12.50
C ILE A 81 7.78 5.98 -11.93
N ILE A 82 7.17 6.81 -12.75
CA ILE A 82 6.78 8.17 -12.39
C ILE A 82 5.28 8.18 -12.10
N MET A 83 4.92 8.66 -10.92
CA MET A 83 3.56 8.63 -10.39
C MET A 83 3.17 9.98 -9.79
N GLU A 84 1.89 10.18 -9.55
CA GLU A 84 1.34 11.30 -8.79
C GLU A 84 2.10 11.46 -7.46
N TYR A 85 2.44 12.70 -7.11
CA TYR A 85 3.03 13.02 -5.82
C TYR A 85 1.95 13.31 -4.78
N CYS A 86 1.95 12.56 -3.70
CA CYS A 86 1.08 12.76 -2.56
C CYS A 86 1.83 13.52 -1.46
N ASN A 87 1.31 14.66 -1.03
CA ASN A 87 2.05 15.63 -0.23
C ASN A 87 1.84 15.54 1.29
N GLY A 88 0.96 14.63 1.76
CA GLY A 88 0.55 14.50 3.18
C GLY A 88 1.27 13.40 3.97
N GLY A 89 2.14 12.60 3.33
CA GLY A 89 2.75 11.42 3.93
C GLY A 89 1.80 10.23 3.98
N ASP A 90 2.18 9.18 4.70
CA ASP A 90 1.37 7.97 4.86
C ASP A 90 0.42 8.04 6.07
N LEU A 91 -0.62 7.19 6.03
CA LEU A 91 -1.68 7.19 7.04
C LEU A 91 -1.20 6.61 8.38
N SER A 92 -0.19 5.72 8.38
CA SER A 92 0.46 5.22 9.60
C SER A 92 1.08 6.37 10.39
N LYS A 93 1.92 7.18 9.75
CA LYS A 93 2.50 8.36 10.40
C LYS A 93 1.47 9.44 10.75
N ALA A 94 0.36 9.52 10.03
CA ALA A 94 -0.70 10.46 10.37
C ALA A 94 -1.39 10.08 11.67
N ILE A 95 -1.67 8.79 11.92
CA ILE A 95 -2.24 8.35 13.19
C ILE A 95 -1.24 8.47 14.35
N GLU A 96 0.04 8.15 14.13
CA GLU A 96 1.10 8.34 15.13
C GLU A 96 1.14 9.81 15.60
N ARG A 97 1.24 10.77 14.67
CA ARG A 97 1.22 12.21 14.98
C ARG A 97 -0.08 12.66 15.68
N HIS A 98 -1.21 12.09 15.29
CA HIS A 98 -2.49 12.40 15.92
C HIS A 98 -2.49 11.94 17.39
N ILE A 99 -2.01 10.72 17.66
CA ILE A 99 -1.90 10.17 19.02
C ILE A 99 -0.90 10.98 19.85
N GLU A 100 0.26 11.36 19.29
CA GLU A 100 1.23 12.22 19.97
C GLU A 100 0.63 13.57 20.40
N LYS A 101 -0.24 14.17 19.55
CA LYS A 101 -0.87 15.46 19.82
C LYS A 101 -2.06 15.37 20.78
N THR A 102 -2.86 14.31 20.70
CA THR A 102 -4.16 14.23 21.37
C THR A 102 -4.23 13.21 22.49
N GLY A 103 -3.26 12.29 22.56
CA GLY A 103 -3.27 11.12 23.43
C GLY A 103 -4.31 10.05 23.04
N LYS A 104 -4.96 10.19 21.88
CA LYS A 104 -6.07 9.32 21.44
C LYS A 104 -5.91 8.89 19.98
N PRO A 105 -6.44 7.70 19.59
CA PRO A 105 -6.53 7.31 18.19
C PRO A 105 -7.50 8.21 17.39
N PHE A 106 -7.68 7.94 16.12
CA PHE A 106 -8.61 8.71 15.29
C PHE A 106 -10.05 8.60 15.81
N PRO A 107 -10.78 9.74 15.88
CA PRO A 107 -12.20 9.72 16.20
C PRO A 107 -13.00 9.00 15.13
N GLN A 108 -14.16 8.46 15.51
CA GLN A 108 -15.00 7.64 14.64
C GLN A 108 -15.32 8.30 13.29
N GLU A 109 -15.61 9.60 13.28
CA GLU A 109 -15.92 10.33 12.05
C GLU A 109 -14.74 10.31 11.07
N LEU A 110 -13.52 10.44 11.58
CA LEU A 110 -12.31 10.43 10.76
C LEU A 110 -12.01 9.02 10.21
N VAL A 111 -12.18 7.98 11.05
CA VAL A 111 -12.09 6.59 10.60
C VAL A 111 -13.10 6.31 9.49
N GLN A 112 -14.36 6.72 9.67
CA GLN A 112 -15.41 6.56 8.65
C GLN A 112 -15.08 7.33 7.37
N TYR A 113 -14.54 8.55 7.49
CA TYR A 113 -14.14 9.36 6.35
C TYR A 113 -13.07 8.69 5.50
N PHE A 114 -12.01 8.17 6.12
CA PHE A 114 -10.96 7.45 5.42
C PHE A 114 -11.44 6.10 4.89
N MET A 115 -12.17 5.31 5.68
CA MET A 115 -12.68 4.01 5.24
C MET A 115 -13.62 4.11 4.03
N ARG A 116 -14.45 5.14 3.91
CA ARG A 116 -15.27 5.36 2.71
C ARG A 116 -14.42 5.50 1.44
N GLN A 117 -13.32 6.23 1.51
CA GLN A 117 -12.39 6.42 0.40
C GLN A 117 -11.65 5.12 0.06
N ILE A 118 -11.14 4.43 1.09
CA ILE A 118 -10.42 3.16 0.95
C ILE A 118 -11.33 2.10 0.33
N ILE A 119 -12.55 1.93 0.87
CA ILE A 119 -13.53 0.95 0.35
C ILE A 119 -13.92 1.28 -1.10
N SER A 120 -14.06 2.57 -1.47
CA SER A 120 -14.31 2.99 -2.85
C SER A 120 -13.21 2.51 -3.79
N ALA A 121 -11.93 2.70 -3.39
CA ALA A 121 -10.78 2.22 -4.17
C ALA A 121 -10.80 0.69 -4.31
N PHE A 122 -11.00 -0.04 -3.20
CA PHE A 122 -10.99 -1.50 -3.23
C PHE A 122 -12.18 -2.10 -3.98
N LYS A 123 -13.36 -1.49 -3.92
CA LYS A 123 -14.49 -1.86 -4.80
C LYS A 123 -14.09 -1.78 -6.28
N TYR A 124 -13.37 -0.73 -6.66
CA TYR A 124 -12.89 -0.55 -8.03
C TYR A 124 -11.78 -1.56 -8.39
N ILE A 125 -10.78 -1.76 -7.52
CA ILE A 125 -9.69 -2.74 -7.69
C ILE A 125 -10.26 -4.15 -7.89
N HIS A 126 -11.17 -4.58 -6.99
CA HIS A 126 -11.80 -5.90 -7.05
C HIS A 126 -12.74 -6.05 -8.25
N GLY A 127 -13.43 -4.98 -8.67
CA GLY A 127 -14.22 -4.96 -9.90
C GLY A 127 -13.39 -5.24 -11.16
N ASN A 128 -12.10 -4.86 -11.15
CA ASN A 128 -11.12 -5.18 -12.19
C ASN A 128 -10.44 -6.55 -11.99
N LYS A 129 -10.94 -7.39 -11.08
CA LYS A 129 -10.39 -8.72 -10.75
C LYS A 129 -8.93 -8.68 -10.30
N ILE A 130 -8.54 -7.62 -9.61
CA ILE A 130 -7.20 -7.44 -9.04
C ILE A 130 -7.28 -7.63 -7.53
N LEU A 131 -6.29 -8.32 -6.96
CA LEU A 131 -6.01 -8.40 -5.52
C LEU A 131 -4.80 -7.55 -5.22
N HIS A 132 -4.85 -6.74 -4.16
CA HIS A 132 -3.75 -5.86 -3.76
C HIS A 132 -2.67 -6.63 -2.98
N ARG A 133 -3.06 -7.40 -1.97
CA ARG A 133 -2.24 -8.34 -1.19
C ARG A 133 -1.19 -7.73 -0.25
N ASP A 134 -1.08 -6.41 -0.17
CA ASP A 134 -0.22 -5.71 0.81
C ASP A 134 -0.95 -4.46 1.35
N ILE A 135 -2.13 -4.70 1.94
CA ILE A 135 -2.97 -3.65 2.51
C ILE A 135 -2.47 -3.34 3.91
N LYS A 136 -2.01 -2.10 4.11
CA LYS A 136 -1.52 -1.55 5.37
C LYS A 136 -1.52 -0.02 5.30
N LEU A 137 -1.47 0.65 6.44
CA LEU A 137 -1.55 2.11 6.51
C LEU A 137 -0.39 2.82 5.80
N GLU A 138 0.80 2.22 5.74
CA GLU A 138 1.98 2.76 5.03
C GLU A 138 1.78 2.80 3.50
N ASN A 139 0.89 1.94 2.96
CA ASN A 139 0.54 1.92 1.55
C ASN A 139 -0.66 2.81 1.21
N MET A 140 -1.05 3.71 2.13
CA MET A 140 -2.14 4.68 2.00
C MET A 140 -1.61 6.08 2.23
N LEU A 141 -1.33 6.81 1.15
CA LEU A 141 -0.82 8.18 1.26
C LEU A 141 -1.97 9.18 1.36
N LEU A 142 -1.70 10.29 2.04
CA LEU A 142 -2.59 11.44 2.11
C LEU A 142 -2.17 12.49 1.08
N ASN A 143 -3.15 13.06 0.39
CA ASN A 143 -2.95 14.15 -0.54
C ASN A 143 -3.89 15.31 -0.23
N TYR A 144 -3.35 16.51 -0.08
CA TYR A 144 -4.08 17.74 0.15
C TYR A 144 -4.08 18.58 -1.13
N SER A 145 -5.24 19.07 -1.54
CA SER A 145 -5.39 20.02 -2.65
C SER A 145 -4.96 21.44 -2.27
N SER A 146 -5.03 21.78 -0.97
CA SER A 146 -4.68 23.08 -0.42
C SER A 146 -3.42 22.98 0.46
N ASN A 147 -2.48 23.93 0.27
CA ASN A 147 -1.32 24.07 1.14
C ASN A 147 -1.71 24.48 2.58
N GLU A 148 -2.80 25.19 2.73
CA GLU A 148 -3.33 25.60 4.04
C GLU A 148 -3.84 24.38 4.81
N ASP A 149 -4.69 23.54 4.18
CA ASP A 149 -5.18 22.30 4.80
C ASP A 149 -4.04 21.36 5.17
N LYS A 150 -3.01 21.26 4.31
CA LYS A 150 -1.81 20.50 4.61
C LYS A 150 -1.05 21.06 5.80
N LYS A 151 -0.84 22.38 5.86
CA LYS A 151 -0.12 23.06 6.96
C LYS A 151 -0.84 22.88 8.29
N ASN A 152 -2.17 22.93 8.26
CA ASN A 152 -3.03 22.77 9.44
C ASN A 152 -3.31 21.29 9.77
N GLU A 153 -2.79 20.35 8.97
CA GLU A 153 -3.08 18.91 9.08
C GLU A 153 -4.58 18.61 9.17
N ASN A 154 -5.37 19.29 8.33
CA ASN A 154 -6.82 19.10 8.28
C ASN A 154 -7.16 17.76 7.64
N LEU A 155 -7.10 16.68 8.43
CA LEU A 155 -7.27 15.30 7.96
C LEU A 155 -8.62 15.07 7.26
N MET A 156 -9.68 15.80 7.63
CA MET A 156 -10.99 15.73 6.95
C MET A 156 -11.00 16.35 5.54
N LYS A 157 -9.90 16.98 5.10
CA LYS A 157 -9.70 17.50 3.74
C LYS A 157 -8.66 16.69 2.94
N ALA A 158 -8.07 15.68 3.56
CA ALA A 158 -7.10 14.81 2.89
C ALA A 158 -7.80 13.77 2.02
N THR A 159 -7.26 13.56 0.82
CA THR A 159 -7.64 12.44 -0.06
C THR A 159 -6.69 11.29 0.15
N VAL A 160 -7.21 10.10 0.45
CA VAL A 160 -6.40 8.87 0.52
C VAL A 160 -6.04 8.40 -0.89
N LYS A 161 -4.79 8.02 -1.09
CA LYS A 161 -4.26 7.42 -2.32
C LYS A 161 -3.62 6.07 -2.02
N ILE A 162 -4.21 4.99 -2.52
CA ILE A 162 -3.63 3.65 -2.45
C ILE A 162 -2.42 3.59 -3.35
N ILE A 163 -1.31 3.06 -2.83
CA ILE A 163 -0.03 2.91 -3.53
C ILE A 163 0.47 1.47 -3.46
N ASP A 164 1.56 1.19 -4.16
CA ASP A 164 2.35 -0.05 -4.13
C ASP A 164 1.59 -1.30 -4.58
N PHE A 165 1.42 -1.42 -5.88
CA PHE A 165 0.86 -2.59 -6.55
C PHE A 165 1.91 -3.67 -6.89
N GLY A 166 3.11 -3.60 -6.27
CA GLY A 166 4.21 -4.54 -6.50
C GLY A 166 3.85 -6.00 -6.19
N PHE A 167 2.97 -6.21 -5.23
CA PHE A 167 2.41 -7.53 -4.91
C PHE A 167 1.04 -7.79 -5.52
N ALA A 168 0.40 -6.79 -6.12
CA ALA A 168 -0.91 -6.95 -6.71
C ALA A 168 -0.92 -8.00 -7.84
N ALA A 169 -2.06 -8.62 -8.08
CA ALA A 169 -2.18 -9.60 -9.16
C ALA A 169 -3.62 -9.75 -9.64
N LYS A 170 -3.79 -9.97 -10.94
CA LYS A 170 -5.07 -10.45 -11.48
C LYS A 170 -5.33 -11.87 -11.00
N THR A 171 -6.57 -12.15 -10.61
CA THR A 171 -7.03 -13.50 -10.28
C THR A 171 -7.12 -14.36 -11.54
N ASP A 172 -7.13 -15.69 -11.35
CA ASP A 172 -7.43 -16.63 -12.42
C ASP A 172 -8.93 -16.61 -12.84
N LYS A 173 -9.32 -17.52 -13.72
CA LYS A 173 -10.72 -17.65 -14.18
C LYS A 173 -11.71 -17.96 -13.05
N ASN A 174 -11.23 -18.56 -11.96
CA ASN A 174 -12.03 -18.91 -10.76
C ASN A 174 -11.96 -17.81 -9.68
N GLY A 175 -11.33 -16.67 -9.95
CA GLY A 175 -11.13 -15.59 -8.98
C GLY A 175 -10.07 -15.87 -7.92
N LEU A 176 -9.19 -16.86 -8.11
CA LEU A 176 -8.23 -17.33 -7.13
C LEU A 176 -6.78 -16.93 -7.43
N LYS A 177 -5.96 -16.89 -6.36
CA LYS A 177 -4.51 -16.72 -6.39
C LYS A 177 -3.84 -17.71 -5.42
N TYR A 178 -2.58 -18.07 -5.70
CA TYR A 178 -1.87 -19.16 -4.99
C TYR A 178 -0.46 -18.78 -4.51
N THR A 179 -0.14 -17.49 -4.48
CA THR A 179 1.20 -17.00 -4.06
C THR A 179 1.10 -16.23 -2.75
N THR A 180 1.88 -16.65 -1.75
CA THR A 180 1.89 -16.04 -0.41
C THR A 180 2.83 -14.84 -0.40
N LEU A 181 2.27 -13.64 -0.33
CA LEU A 181 2.97 -12.34 -0.33
C LEU A 181 2.19 -11.36 0.54
N GLY A 182 2.87 -10.36 1.10
CA GLY A 182 2.26 -9.29 1.90
C GLY A 182 2.87 -9.15 3.30
N SER A 183 2.34 -8.22 4.07
CA SER A 183 2.75 -7.91 5.45
C SER A 183 2.05 -8.85 6.44
N PRO A 184 2.77 -9.68 7.22
CA PRO A 184 2.18 -10.74 8.04
C PRO A 184 1.08 -10.25 9.01
N VAL A 185 1.27 -9.10 9.66
CA VAL A 185 0.34 -8.55 10.66
C VAL A 185 -1.06 -8.20 10.10
N ASN A 186 -1.14 -7.95 8.79
CA ASN A 186 -2.38 -7.65 8.10
C ASN A 186 -2.90 -8.83 7.25
N MET A 187 -2.20 -9.96 7.29
CA MET A 187 -2.45 -11.08 6.38
C MET A 187 -3.62 -11.93 6.83
N ASP A 188 -4.44 -12.35 5.87
CA ASP A 188 -5.54 -13.30 6.08
C ASP A 188 -5.03 -14.60 6.72
N PRO A 189 -5.76 -15.21 7.68
CA PRO A 189 -5.35 -16.42 8.39
C PRO A 189 -4.97 -17.58 7.47
N LEU A 190 -5.68 -17.79 6.37
CA LEU A 190 -5.39 -18.86 5.40
C LEU A 190 -4.03 -18.62 4.72
N ILE A 191 -3.74 -17.37 4.36
CA ILE A 191 -2.47 -17.01 3.72
C ILE A 191 -1.34 -17.09 4.75
N LEU A 192 -1.58 -16.63 5.98
CA LEU A 192 -0.63 -16.64 7.08
C LEU A 192 -0.22 -18.07 7.44
N SER A 193 -1.18 -19.02 7.51
CA SER A 193 -0.91 -20.44 7.77
C SER A 193 -0.07 -21.10 6.65
N GLU A 194 -0.20 -20.64 5.40
CA GLU A 194 0.62 -21.12 4.29
C GLU A 194 2.09 -20.63 4.38
N LEU A 195 2.35 -19.49 5.04
CA LEU A 195 3.73 -19.04 5.34
C LEU A 195 4.46 -20.04 6.25
N GLN A 196 3.78 -20.56 7.28
CA GLN A 196 4.34 -21.53 8.21
C GLN A 196 4.69 -22.87 7.53
N LYS A 197 3.93 -23.22 6.48
CA LYS A 197 4.10 -24.47 5.72
C LYS A 197 5.17 -24.39 4.64
N ARG A 198 5.90 -23.26 4.50
CA ARG A 198 6.96 -23.10 3.51
C ARG A 198 8.00 -24.21 3.64
N GLY A 199 8.24 -24.91 2.52
CA GLY A 199 9.16 -26.05 2.46
C GLY A 199 8.48 -27.42 2.64
N LYS A 200 7.21 -27.51 3.05
CA LYS A 200 6.46 -28.76 3.09
C LYS A 200 5.70 -28.93 1.76
N LYS A 201 5.64 -30.18 1.24
CA LYS A 201 4.84 -30.53 0.05
C LYS A 201 3.34 -30.54 0.46
N THR A 202 2.71 -29.39 0.51
CA THR A 202 1.26 -29.26 0.75
C THR A 202 0.59 -28.70 -0.49
N ARG A 203 -0.70 -29.04 -0.69
CA ARG A 203 -1.52 -28.45 -1.76
C ARG A 203 -1.71 -26.96 -1.43
N LYS A 204 -1.29 -26.07 -2.34
CA LYS A 204 -1.49 -24.62 -2.16
C LYS A 204 -2.97 -24.32 -2.14
N LEU A 205 -3.45 -23.69 -1.07
CA LEU A 205 -4.79 -23.16 -0.99
C LEU A 205 -4.88 -21.88 -1.85
N GLY A 206 -5.92 -21.81 -2.68
CA GLY A 206 -6.25 -20.59 -3.41
C GLY A 206 -6.99 -19.62 -2.49
N TYR A 207 -6.72 -18.33 -2.63
CA TYR A 207 -7.43 -17.27 -1.92
C TYR A 207 -7.98 -16.24 -2.91
N ASP A 208 -9.02 -15.55 -2.51
CA ASP A 208 -9.77 -14.58 -3.30
C ASP A 208 -9.74 -13.17 -2.68
N GLN A 209 -10.68 -12.32 -3.07
CA GLN A 209 -10.84 -10.95 -2.58
C GLN A 209 -11.09 -10.86 -1.07
N LYS A 210 -11.55 -11.92 -0.42
CA LYS A 210 -11.79 -11.94 1.04
C LYS A 210 -10.49 -11.75 1.82
N ALA A 211 -9.35 -12.15 1.25
CA ALA A 211 -8.05 -11.89 1.85
C ALA A 211 -7.75 -10.37 1.98
N ASP A 212 -8.09 -9.60 0.95
CA ASP A 212 -7.99 -8.12 1.02
C ASP A 212 -9.01 -7.55 2.02
N ILE A 213 -10.22 -8.13 2.13
CA ILE A 213 -11.24 -7.69 3.10
C ILE A 213 -10.77 -7.90 4.53
N TRP A 214 -10.11 -9.03 4.83
CA TRP A 214 -9.47 -9.24 6.13
C TRP A 214 -8.46 -8.13 6.45
N SER A 215 -7.55 -7.85 5.53
CA SER A 215 -6.54 -6.79 5.71
C SER A 215 -7.16 -5.39 5.84
N LEU A 216 -8.29 -5.11 5.17
CA LEU A 216 -9.05 -3.87 5.39
C LEU A 216 -9.64 -3.80 6.80
N GLY A 217 -10.06 -4.93 7.37
CA GLY A 217 -10.50 -5.01 8.77
C GLY A 217 -9.38 -4.65 9.74
N THR A 218 -8.17 -5.19 9.53
CA THR A 218 -7.01 -4.87 10.38
C THR A 218 -6.63 -3.39 10.31
N VAL A 219 -6.65 -2.80 9.11
CA VAL A 219 -6.40 -1.35 8.91
C VAL A 219 -7.47 -0.48 9.59
N CYS A 220 -8.75 -0.86 9.50
CA CYS A 220 -9.84 -0.17 10.18
C CYS A 220 -9.65 -0.18 11.69
N TYR A 221 -9.30 -1.35 12.25
CA TYR A 221 -9.00 -1.50 13.67
C TYR A 221 -7.81 -0.62 14.08
N GLU A 222 -6.71 -0.65 13.35
CA GLU A 222 -5.52 0.14 13.64
C GLU A 222 -5.81 1.64 13.66
N MET A 223 -6.62 2.16 12.73
CA MET A 223 -7.06 3.56 12.75
C MET A 223 -7.91 3.90 13.97
N ALA A 224 -8.80 2.99 14.38
CA ALA A 224 -9.74 3.21 15.48
C ALA A 224 -9.09 3.07 16.86
N ILE A 225 -8.03 2.26 16.97
CA ILE A 225 -7.42 1.87 18.26
C ILE A 225 -6.00 2.41 18.41
N GLY A 226 -5.33 2.74 17.30
CA GLY A 226 -3.93 3.18 17.27
C GLY A 226 -2.91 2.07 17.44
N LYS A 227 -3.31 0.81 17.30
CA LYS A 227 -2.44 -0.37 17.43
C LYS A 227 -2.89 -1.45 16.46
N ASN A 228 -1.96 -2.33 16.06
CA ASN A 228 -2.29 -3.52 15.30
C ASN A 228 -3.30 -4.40 16.06
N VAL A 229 -4.21 -5.03 15.34
CA VAL A 229 -5.20 -5.95 15.94
C VAL A 229 -4.52 -7.18 16.55
N PHE A 230 -3.52 -7.71 15.87
CA PHE A 230 -2.69 -8.82 16.34
C PHE A 230 -1.25 -8.32 16.42
N ASP A 231 -0.75 -8.16 17.66
CA ASP A 231 0.63 -7.72 17.91
C ASP A 231 1.45 -8.92 18.41
N ALA A 232 2.56 -9.22 17.72
CA ALA A 232 3.44 -10.31 18.04
C ALA A 232 4.86 -10.05 17.52
N GLU A 233 5.87 -10.44 18.29
CA GLU A 233 7.27 -10.32 17.88
C GLU A 233 7.71 -11.44 16.93
N LYS A 234 7.05 -12.60 17.00
CA LYS A 234 7.38 -13.79 16.21
C LYS A 234 6.20 -14.21 15.33
N LEU A 235 6.52 -14.77 14.17
CA LEU A 235 5.51 -15.25 13.22
C LEU A 235 4.62 -16.34 13.81
N ASP A 236 5.19 -17.29 14.57
CA ASP A 236 4.41 -18.39 15.15
C ASP A 236 3.43 -17.87 16.23
N GLU A 237 3.83 -16.89 17.04
CA GLU A 237 2.95 -16.22 18.01
C GLU A 237 1.83 -15.44 17.29
N LEU A 238 2.16 -14.75 16.19
CA LEU A 238 1.17 -14.05 15.38
C LEU A 238 0.12 -15.03 14.83
N ILE A 239 0.56 -16.16 14.28
CA ILE A 239 -0.34 -17.20 13.75
C ILE A 239 -1.26 -17.70 14.85
N GLU A 240 -0.73 -18.03 16.03
CA GLU A 240 -1.51 -18.51 17.16
C GLU A 240 -2.58 -17.50 17.60
N LYS A 241 -2.24 -16.22 17.74
CA LYS A 241 -3.19 -15.15 18.10
C LYS A 241 -4.28 -14.98 17.04
N VAL A 242 -3.90 -15.03 15.76
CA VAL A 242 -4.84 -14.90 14.65
C VAL A 242 -5.79 -16.10 14.59
N GLU A 243 -5.29 -17.34 14.77
CA GLU A 243 -6.10 -18.56 14.78
C GLU A 243 -7.07 -18.62 15.96
N LYS A 244 -6.67 -18.13 17.14
CA LYS A 244 -7.53 -18.02 18.31
C LYS A 244 -8.53 -16.87 18.23
N GLY A 245 -8.31 -15.91 17.35
CA GLY A 245 -9.10 -14.68 17.28
C GLY A 245 -8.96 -13.82 18.54
N GLU A 246 -7.80 -13.85 19.18
CA GLU A 246 -7.51 -13.08 20.40
C GLU A 246 -7.19 -11.63 20.08
N TYR A 247 -8.20 -10.76 20.14
CA TYR A 247 -8.04 -9.31 20.00
C TYR A 247 -8.87 -8.55 21.04
N THR A 248 -8.46 -7.33 21.32
CA THR A 248 -9.17 -6.46 22.28
C THR A 248 -10.16 -5.57 21.55
N VAL A 249 -11.44 -5.65 21.93
CA VAL A 249 -12.45 -4.65 21.52
C VAL A 249 -12.44 -3.55 22.57
N PRO A 250 -12.09 -2.30 22.23
CA PRO A 250 -12.20 -1.22 23.19
C PRO A 250 -13.65 -1.03 23.61
N THR A 251 -13.88 -0.99 24.89
CA THR A 251 -15.13 -0.47 25.45
C THR A 251 -15.19 1.04 25.23
N ALA A 252 -16.27 1.52 24.66
CA ALA A 252 -16.54 2.93 24.42
C ALA A 252 -16.51 3.75 25.71
#